data_04ce1db0d816ba372ff5fbd79f960a5c
#
_entry.id   04ce1db0d816ba372ff5fbd79f960a5c
#
_cell.length_a   1.000
_cell.length_b   1.000
_cell.length_c   1.000
_cell.angle_alpha   90.00
_cell.angle_beta   90.00
_cell.angle_gamma   90.00
#
_symmetry.space_group_name_H-M   'P 1'
#
loop_
_entity.id
_entity.type
_entity.pdbx_description
1 polymer ?
#
loop_
_entity_poly.entity_id
_entity_poly.type
_entity_poly.pdbx_seq_one_letter_code
_entity_poly.pdbx_strand_id
1 'polypeptide(L)'
;MRKLLLTTLMACGAIVIGVQVQAQTPPPAAAPAAPPAAGGTADGIPFDIPYGVPISLETARKLVAAVEAEAAKHRWKFCITVVDTHGDLVHFSRMDGAQLASIGVSQGKARTAARFRRETRAFYNAFETGHPYVATLDPTLVASPGGWPLIENGKLIGAIGCSGGTGDQDAAACKVGADLVK
;
A
#
# COMPACT_ATOMS: atom_id res chain seq x y z
N MET A 1 67.12 -21.23 61.94
CA MET A 1 66.32 -20.30 61.11
C MET A 1 65.40 -21.11 60.22
N ARG A 2 64.16 -21.38 60.67
CA ARG A 2 63.17 -22.12 59.90
C ARG A 2 62.14 -21.13 59.37
N LYS A 3 62.02 -21.01 58.04
CA LYS A 3 61.01 -20.20 57.35
C LYS A 3 59.70 -21.00 57.29
N LEU A 4 58.65 -20.44 57.85
CA LEU A 4 57.27 -20.95 57.79
C LEU A 4 56.67 -20.48 56.48
N LEU A 5 56.27 -21.39 55.60
CA LEU A 5 55.45 -21.07 54.43
C LEU A 5 53.96 -21.18 54.80
N LEU A 6 53.28 -20.10 54.71
CA LEU A 6 51.83 -20.04 54.88
C LEU A 6 51.15 -20.25 53.48
N THR A 7 50.49 -21.37 53.29
CA THR A 7 49.70 -21.67 52.11
C THR A 7 48.26 -21.18 52.31
N THR A 8 47.88 -20.15 51.56
CA THR A 8 46.50 -19.63 51.54
C THR A 8 45.68 -20.44 50.55
N LEU A 9 44.69 -21.15 51.01
CA LEU A 9 43.74 -21.90 50.19
C LEU A 9 42.63 -20.95 49.74
N MET A 10 42.56 -20.61 48.46
CA MET A 10 41.44 -19.89 47.87
C MET A 10 40.32 -20.89 47.55
N ALA A 11 39.20 -20.78 48.25
CA ALA A 11 37.97 -21.48 47.89
C ALA A 11 37.23 -20.69 46.79
N CYS A 12 37.19 -21.27 45.62
CA CYS A 12 36.43 -20.72 44.48
C CYS A 12 34.97 -21.19 44.62
N GLY A 13 34.09 -20.31 45.13
CA GLY A 13 32.67 -20.56 45.17
C GLY A 13 32.05 -20.36 43.82
N ALA A 14 31.57 -21.43 43.18
CA ALA A 14 30.82 -21.33 41.94
C ALA A 14 29.38 -20.88 42.24
N ILE A 15 29.04 -19.67 41.87
CA ILE A 15 27.65 -19.16 41.90
C ILE A 15 26.94 -19.71 40.67
N VAL A 16 26.06 -20.69 40.87
CA VAL A 16 25.16 -21.19 39.83
C VAL A 16 23.96 -20.22 39.77
N ILE A 17 23.95 -19.33 38.79
CA ILE A 17 22.77 -18.49 38.49
C ILE A 17 21.79 -19.37 37.72
N GLY A 18 20.78 -19.88 38.43
CA GLY A 18 19.66 -20.57 37.78
C GLY A 18 18.80 -19.58 36.99
N VAL A 19 18.90 -19.62 35.68
CA VAL A 19 17.96 -18.91 34.80
C VAL A 19 16.63 -19.67 34.84
N GLN A 20 15.66 -19.13 35.54
CA GLN A 20 14.29 -19.64 35.49
C GLN A 20 13.65 -19.20 34.17
N VAL A 21 13.55 -20.11 33.21
CA VAL A 21 12.74 -19.93 32.00
C VAL A 21 11.27 -20.07 32.43
N GLN A 22 10.59 -18.94 32.61
CA GLN A 22 9.13 -18.94 32.74
C GLN A 22 8.53 -19.34 31.39
N ALA A 23 7.89 -20.50 31.36
CA ALA A 23 7.06 -20.89 30.20
C ALA A 23 5.90 -19.90 30.10
N GLN A 24 5.95 -19.03 29.07
CA GLN A 24 4.81 -18.18 28.72
C GLN A 24 3.72 -19.10 28.18
N THR A 25 2.60 -19.16 28.87
CA THR A 25 1.39 -19.76 28.30
C THR A 25 1.00 -18.98 27.05
N PRO A 26 0.82 -19.64 25.89
CA PRO A 26 0.36 -18.95 24.70
C PRO A 26 -0.98 -18.26 24.99
N PRO A 27 -1.22 -17.06 24.44
CA PRO A 27 -2.51 -16.40 24.58
C PRO A 27 -3.62 -17.32 24.04
N PRO A 28 -4.81 -17.30 24.64
CA PRO A 28 -5.92 -18.11 24.16
C PRO A 28 -6.16 -17.83 22.69
N ALA A 29 -6.25 -18.89 21.88
CA ALA A 29 -6.53 -18.78 20.47
C ALA A 29 -7.80 -17.92 20.29
N ALA A 30 -7.68 -16.85 19.48
CA ALA A 30 -8.82 -16.03 19.14
C ALA A 30 -9.92 -16.94 18.57
N ALA A 31 -11.13 -16.82 19.10
CA ALA A 31 -12.27 -17.55 18.58
C ALA A 31 -12.36 -17.27 17.06
N PRO A 32 -12.70 -18.28 16.24
CA PRO A 32 -12.88 -18.07 14.81
C PRO A 32 -13.88 -16.92 14.61
N ALA A 33 -13.50 -15.90 13.83
CA ALA A 33 -14.41 -14.84 13.47
C ALA A 33 -15.64 -15.49 12.83
N ALA A 34 -16.83 -15.10 13.29
CA ALA A 34 -18.07 -15.54 12.67
C ALA A 34 -17.99 -15.27 11.15
N PRO A 35 -18.42 -16.20 10.30
CA PRO A 35 -18.48 -15.95 8.87
C PRO A 35 -19.29 -14.68 8.62
N PRO A 36 -18.84 -13.80 7.69
CA PRO A 36 -19.60 -12.60 7.37
C PRO A 36 -21.03 -13.03 7.01
N ALA A 37 -22.01 -12.34 7.58
CA ALA A 37 -23.40 -12.58 7.24
C ALA A 37 -23.51 -12.55 5.72
N ALA A 38 -24.15 -13.58 5.13
CA ALA A 38 -24.41 -13.62 3.71
C ALA A 38 -25.20 -12.38 3.33
N GLY A 39 -24.51 -11.33 2.92
CA GLY A 39 -25.12 -10.12 2.40
C GLY A 39 -25.91 -10.51 1.17
N GLY A 40 -27.21 -10.27 1.17
CA GLY A 40 -28.03 -10.43 -0.02
C GLY A 40 -27.36 -9.71 -1.19
N THR A 41 -27.45 -10.27 -2.39
CA THR A 41 -26.99 -9.60 -3.61
C THR A 41 -27.79 -8.30 -3.74
N ALA A 42 -27.07 -7.16 -3.69
CA ALA A 42 -27.70 -5.88 -3.93
C ALA A 42 -28.19 -5.81 -5.39
N ASP A 43 -29.41 -5.33 -5.58
CA ASP A 43 -29.89 -5.01 -6.91
C ASP A 43 -29.07 -3.86 -7.49
N GLY A 44 -28.58 -4.04 -8.71
CA GLY A 44 -27.77 -3.05 -9.43
C GLY A 44 -26.28 -3.43 -9.55
N ILE A 45 -25.63 -2.81 -10.52
CA ILE A 45 -24.22 -3.03 -10.82
C ILE A 45 -23.39 -2.03 -10.00
N PRO A 46 -22.57 -2.47 -9.00
CA PRO A 46 -21.90 -1.57 -8.04
C PRO A 46 -20.76 -0.80 -8.67
N PHE A 47 -20.43 -0.72 -9.83
CA PHE A 47 -19.33 0.06 -10.43
C PHE A 47 -19.71 0.49 -11.87
N ASP A 48 -20.90 1.07 -12.00
CA ASP A 48 -21.48 1.45 -13.28
C ASP A 48 -21.06 2.87 -13.72
N ILE A 49 -19.76 3.16 -13.64
CA ILE A 49 -19.21 4.41 -14.16
C ILE A 49 -18.92 4.19 -15.65
N PRO A 50 -19.61 4.88 -16.58
CA PRO A 50 -19.36 4.71 -18.00
C PRO A 50 -17.98 5.22 -18.40
N TYR A 51 -17.40 4.64 -19.44
CA TYR A 51 -16.15 5.11 -20.03
C TYR A 51 -16.37 6.39 -20.83
N GLY A 52 -15.47 7.35 -20.65
CA GLY A 52 -15.41 8.61 -21.38
C GLY A 52 -14.30 8.64 -22.44
N VAL A 53 -14.02 9.84 -22.92
CA VAL A 53 -12.86 10.09 -23.78
C VAL A 53 -11.59 9.95 -22.94
N PRO A 54 -10.56 9.25 -23.43
CA PRO A 54 -9.30 9.11 -22.69
C PRO A 54 -8.67 10.47 -22.36
N ILE A 55 -8.07 10.55 -21.18
CA ILE A 55 -7.39 11.75 -20.67
C ILE A 55 -6.29 12.22 -21.63
N SER A 56 -6.20 13.54 -21.85
CA SER A 56 -5.14 14.13 -22.65
C SER A 56 -3.79 14.14 -21.93
N LEU A 57 -2.69 14.12 -22.68
CA LEU A 57 -1.34 14.28 -22.10
C LEU A 57 -1.18 15.60 -21.34
N GLU A 58 -1.82 16.68 -21.84
CA GLU A 58 -1.77 17.99 -21.17
C GLU A 58 -2.41 17.92 -19.79
N THR A 59 -3.60 17.34 -19.68
CA THR A 59 -4.27 17.13 -18.39
C THR A 59 -3.44 16.22 -17.50
N ALA A 60 -2.95 15.09 -18.02
CA ALA A 60 -2.12 14.17 -17.24
C ALA A 60 -0.89 14.85 -16.62
N ARG A 61 -0.20 15.72 -17.36
CA ARG A 61 0.93 16.51 -16.85
C ARG A 61 0.53 17.45 -15.71
N LYS A 62 -0.63 18.09 -15.81
CA LYS A 62 -1.15 18.98 -14.74
C LYS A 62 -1.41 18.18 -13.46
N LEU A 63 -2.00 17.01 -13.57
CA LEU A 63 -2.25 16.14 -12.40
C LEU A 63 -0.95 15.72 -11.75
N VAL A 64 0.03 15.26 -12.52
CA VAL A 64 1.34 14.84 -12.02
C VAL A 64 2.06 15.98 -11.33
N ALA A 65 2.08 17.17 -11.91
CA ALA A 65 2.71 18.34 -11.30
C ALA A 65 2.08 18.71 -9.94
N ALA A 66 0.77 18.57 -9.80
CA ALA A 66 0.08 18.82 -8.53
C ALA A 66 0.49 17.79 -7.46
N VAL A 67 0.60 16.52 -7.82
CA VAL A 67 1.07 15.46 -6.91
C VAL A 67 2.53 15.67 -6.52
N GLU A 68 3.40 16.05 -7.46
CA GLU A 68 4.81 16.35 -7.18
C GLU A 68 4.94 17.53 -6.20
N ALA A 69 4.14 18.57 -6.39
CA ALA A 69 4.12 19.73 -5.50
C ALA A 69 3.65 19.35 -4.08
N GLU A 70 2.64 18.48 -3.96
CA GLU A 70 2.19 17.97 -2.68
C GLU A 70 3.26 17.09 -2.01
N ALA A 71 3.84 16.17 -2.75
CA ALA A 71 4.90 15.30 -2.27
C ALA A 71 6.11 16.08 -1.74
N ALA A 72 6.48 17.18 -2.41
CA ALA A 72 7.59 18.06 -2.00
C ALA A 72 7.35 18.69 -0.62
N LYS A 73 6.13 19.10 -0.28
CA LYS A 73 5.78 19.65 1.06
C LYS A 73 6.11 18.66 2.18
N HIS A 74 5.96 17.38 1.92
CA HIS A 74 6.17 16.29 2.87
C HIS A 74 7.54 15.62 2.73
N ARG A 75 8.36 16.05 1.77
CA ARG A 75 9.64 15.38 1.40
C ARG A 75 9.45 13.93 0.98
N TRP A 76 8.28 13.59 0.47
CA TRP A 76 8.01 12.29 -0.13
C TRP A 76 8.61 12.20 -1.53
N LYS A 77 8.94 10.99 -1.97
CA LYS A 77 9.58 10.74 -3.26
C LYS A 77 8.81 9.64 -3.98
N PHE A 78 8.02 10.04 -4.94
CA PHE A 78 7.08 9.16 -5.63
C PHE A 78 7.46 8.84 -7.07
N CYS A 79 6.99 7.67 -7.50
CA CYS A 79 6.64 7.43 -8.89
C CYS A 79 5.15 7.72 -9.07
N ILE A 80 4.79 8.46 -10.09
CA ILE A 80 3.43 8.91 -10.39
C ILE A 80 3.12 8.50 -11.82
N THR A 81 2.03 7.76 -11.99
CA THR A 81 1.60 7.22 -13.28
C THR A 81 0.20 7.68 -13.60
N VAL A 82 -0.03 8.17 -14.81
CA VAL A 82 -1.35 8.41 -15.37
C VAL A 82 -1.56 7.46 -16.54
N VAL A 83 -2.70 6.78 -16.55
CA VAL A 83 -3.12 5.86 -17.62
C VAL A 83 -4.45 6.30 -18.20
N ASP A 84 -4.76 5.83 -19.40
CA ASP A 84 -6.03 6.01 -20.05
C ASP A 84 -7.13 5.07 -19.51
N THR A 85 -8.28 5.02 -20.18
CA THR A 85 -9.42 4.18 -19.80
C THR A 85 -9.15 2.68 -19.90
N HIS A 86 -8.17 2.25 -20.71
CA HIS A 86 -7.76 0.85 -20.86
C HIS A 86 -6.68 0.43 -19.85
N GLY A 87 -6.06 1.42 -19.20
CA GLY A 87 -4.93 1.21 -18.32
C GLY A 87 -3.58 1.33 -19.04
N ASP A 88 -3.55 1.89 -20.22
CA ASP A 88 -2.33 2.12 -20.98
C ASP A 88 -1.69 3.45 -20.59
N LEU A 89 -0.35 3.49 -20.61
CA LEU A 89 0.45 4.60 -20.09
C LEU A 89 0.26 5.86 -20.93
N VAL A 90 -0.17 6.95 -20.30
CA VAL A 90 -0.24 8.30 -20.89
C VAL A 90 0.92 9.17 -20.42
N HIS A 91 1.21 9.16 -19.08
CA HIS A 91 2.30 9.94 -18.53
C HIS A 91 2.87 9.26 -17.27
N PHE A 92 4.18 9.40 -17.09
CA PHE A 92 4.89 8.86 -15.94
C PHE A 92 5.95 9.87 -15.48
N SER A 93 6.03 10.06 -14.17
CA SER A 93 7.10 10.78 -13.51
C SER A 93 7.72 9.95 -12.40
N ARG A 94 9.04 10.01 -12.31
CA ARG A 94 9.81 9.45 -11.20
C ARG A 94 10.61 10.56 -10.55
N MET A 95 10.21 10.92 -9.33
CA MET A 95 10.95 11.90 -8.54
C MET A 95 12.33 11.35 -8.13
N ASP A 96 13.32 12.23 -8.01
CA ASP A 96 14.67 11.85 -7.60
C ASP A 96 14.64 11.17 -6.23
N GLY A 97 15.30 10.00 -6.16
CA GLY A 97 15.36 9.18 -4.96
C GLY A 97 14.10 8.36 -4.66
N ALA A 98 13.11 8.31 -5.57
CA ALA A 98 12.02 7.35 -5.46
C ALA A 98 12.57 5.91 -5.59
N GLN A 99 12.06 5.00 -4.74
CA GLN A 99 12.51 3.60 -4.76
C GLN A 99 12.18 2.91 -6.09
N LEU A 100 13.04 1.98 -6.53
CA LEU A 100 12.90 1.36 -7.84
C LEU A 100 11.63 0.54 -8.01
N ALA A 101 11.18 -0.15 -6.96
CA ALA A 101 9.94 -0.93 -6.98
C ALA A 101 8.70 -0.06 -7.28
N SER A 102 8.72 1.22 -6.90
CA SER A 102 7.61 2.15 -7.07
C SER A 102 7.27 2.42 -8.55
N ILE A 103 8.19 2.17 -9.47
CA ILE A 103 7.93 2.27 -10.92
C ILE A 103 6.78 1.32 -11.30
N GLY A 104 6.95 0.03 -11.05
CA GLY A 104 5.93 -0.98 -11.35
C GLY A 104 4.68 -0.85 -10.48
N VAL A 105 4.86 -0.53 -9.19
CA VAL A 105 3.74 -0.40 -8.26
C VAL A 105 2.82 0.76 -8.62
N SER A 106 3.34 1.94 -8.98
CA SER A 106 2.51 3.08 -9.40
C SER A 106 1.73 2.78 -10.69
N GLN A 107 2.37 2.11 -11.66
CA GLN A 107 1.71 1.67 -12.90
C GLN A 107 0.62 0.64 -12.62
N GLY A 108 0.88 -0.35 -11.76
CA GLY A 108 -0.11 -1.35 -11.37
C GLY A 108 -1.31 -0.72 -10.66
N LYS A 109 -1.08 0.22 -9.73
CA LYS A 109 -2.16 0.96 -9.04
C LYS A 109 -3.02 1.76 -10.03
N ALA A 110 -2.40 2.52 -10.94
CA ALA A 110 -3.12 3.26 -11.96
C ALA A 110 -3.96 2.33 -12.86
N ARG A 111 -3.34 1.25 -13.36
CA ARG A 111 -4.02 0.25 -14.19
C ARG A 111 -5.18 -0.43 -13.47
N THR A 112 -4.99 -0.81 -12.22
CA THR A 112 -6.04 -1.38 -11.38
C THR A 112 -7.21 -0.40 -11.24
N ALA A 113 -6.94 0.87 -10.92
CA ALA A 113 -7.98 1.87 -10.75
C ALA A 113 -8.77 2.14 -12.04
N ALA A 114 -8.11 2.18 -13.21
CA ALA A 114 -8.76 2.35 -14.52
C ALA A 114 -9.66 1.15 -14.87
N ARG A 115 -9.10 -0.06 -14.82
CA ARG A 115 -9.80 -1.27 -15.28
C ARG A 115 -10.97 -1.66 -14.39
N PHE A 116 -10.85 -1.45 -13.08
CA PHE A 116 -11.90 -1.75 -12.12
C PHE A 116 -12.77 -0.54 -11.76
N ARG A 117 -12.51 0.63 -12.31
CA ARG A 117 -13.29 1.88 -12.14
C ARG A 117 -13.49 2.29 -10.68
N ARG A 118 -12.48 2.06 -9.82
CA ARG A 118 -12.55 2.35 -8.38
C ARG A 118 -11.15 2.53 -7.78
N GLU A 119 -11.13 3.16 -6.61
CA GLU A 119 -9.90 3.30 -5.83
C GLU A 119 -9.31 1.92 -5.47
N THR A 120 -7.99 1.79 -5.55
CA THR A 120 -7.29 0.55 -5.21
C THR A 120 -7.39 0.18 -3.74
N ARG A 121 -7.74 1.10 -2.85
CA ARG A 121 -8.07 0.83 -1.45
C ARG A 121 -9.18 -0.21 -1.28
N ALA A 122 -10.12 -0.28 -2.21
CA ALA A 122 -11.19 -1.28 -2.17
C ALA A 122 -10.63 -2.72 -2.21
N PHE A 123 -9.57 -2.95 -2.98
CA PHE A 123 -8.91 -4.26 -3.05
C PHE A 123 -8.04 -4.55 -1.82
N TYR A 124 -7.36 -3.52 -1.29
CA TYR A 124 -6.65 -3.62 -0.02
C TYR A 124 -7.62 -4.04 1.10
N ASN A 125 -8.74 -3.35 1.25
CA ASN A 125 -9.74 -3.66 2.26
C ASN A 125 -10.35 -5.06 2.08
N ALA A 126 -10.61 -5.49 0.84
CA ALA A 126 -11.09 -6.85 0.58
C ALA A 126 -10.06 -7.91 1.03
N PHE A 127 -8.78 -7.65 0.80
CA PHE A 127 -7.70 -8.53 1.24
C PHE A 127 -7.67 -8.65 2.77
N GLU A 128 -7.72 -7.50 3.49
CA GLU A 128 -7.71 -7.43 4.95
C GLU A 128 -8.96 -8.09 5.59
N THR A 129 -10.07 -8.12 4.87
CA THR A 129 -11.33 -8.71 5.36
C THR A 129 -11.54 -10.16 4.93
N GLY A 130 -10.49 -10.86 4.55
CA GLY A 130 -10.52 -12.29 4.28
C GLY A 130 -10.99 -12.68 2.86
N HIS A 131 -10.86 -11.78 1.89
CA HIS A 131 -11.18 -12.04 0.48
C HIS A 131 -9.93 -12.02 -0.41
N PRO A 132 -8.91 -12.90 -0.16
CA PRO A 132 -7.64 -12.87 -0.88
C PRO A 132 -7.79 -13.20 -2.38
N TYR A 133 -8.90 -13.79 -2.80
CA TYR A 133 -9.18 -14.08 -4.21
C TYR A 133 -9.12 -12.84 -5.11
N VAL A 134 -9.29 -11.63 -4.56
CA VAL A 134 -9.21 -10.38 -5.35
C VAL A 134 -7.87 -10.24 -6.07
N ALA A 135 -6.79 -10.82 -5.52
CA ALA A 135 -5.48 -10.82 -6.17
C ALA A 135 -5.40 -11.68 -7.45
N THR A 136 -6.39 -12.53 -7.69
CA THR A 136 -6.45 -13.42 -8.87
C THR A 136 -7.30 -12.86 -10.00
N LEU A 137 -7.97 -11.73 -9.80
CA LEU A 137 -8.92 -11.15 -10.77
C LEU A 137 -8.22 -10.58 -12.02
N ASP A 138 -7.00 -10.08 -11.86
CA ASP A 138 -6.17 -9.56 -12.95
C ASP A 138 -4.69 -9.74 -12.54
N PRO A 139 -3.82 -10.27 -13.41
CA PRO A 139 -2.41 -10.52 -13.07
C PRO A 139 -1.61 -9.24 -12.80
N THR A 140 -2.15 -8.08 -13.18
CA THR A 140 -1.52 -6.77 -12.95
C THR A 140 -2.12 -6.00 -11.79
N LEU A 141 -3.09 -6.57 -11.08
CA LEU A 141 -3.78 -5.93 -9.96
C LEU A 141 -2.81 -5.65 -8.80
N VAL A 142 -2.85 -4.43 -8.30
CA VAL A 142 -2.13 -4.02 -7.10
C VAL A 142 -3.14 -3.64 -6.01
N ALA A 143 -3.29 -4.51 -5.01
CA ALA A 143 -4.19 -4.34 -3.88
C ALA A 143 -3.53 -3.45 -2.79
N SER A 144 -3.20 -2.22 -3.13
CA SER A 144 -2.60 -1.24 -2.22
C SER A 144 -3.16 0.16 -2.49
N PRO A 145 -3.50 0.96 -1.45
CA PRO A 145 -4.02 2.31 -1.65
C PRO A 145 -3.06 3.19 -2.46
N GLY A 146 -3.62 4.16 -3.21
CA GLY A 146 -2.84 5.11 -4.02
C GLY A 146 -3.10 5.04 -5.53
N GLY A 147 -4.09 4.26 -5.98
CA GLY A 147 -4.63 4.32 -7.33
C GLY A 147 -6.03 4.93 -7.30
N TRP A 148 -6.26 5.99 -8.09
CA TRP A 148 -7.53 6.71 -8.16
C TRP A 148 -8.07 6.74 -9.57
N PRO A 149 -9.36 6.40 -9.80
CA PRO A 149 -10.00 6.63 -11.08
C PRO A 149 -10.15 8.13 -11.30
N LEU A 150 -9.97 8.56 -12.55
CA LEU A 150 -10.18 9.94 -12.99
C LEU A 150 -11.55 10.02 -13.66
N ILE A 151 -12.47 10.75 -13.01
CA ILE A 151 -13.87 10.81 -13.45
C ILE A 151 -14.20 12.26 -13.82
N GLU A 152 -14.51 12.48 -15.08
CA GLU A 152 -14.90 13.78 -15.63
C GLU A 152 -16.36 13.70 -16.13
N ASN A 153 -17.21 14.62 -15.66
CA ASN A 153 -18.64 14.63 -16.03
C ASN A 153 -19.32 13.26 -15.86
N GLY A 154 -18.99 12.54 -14.77
CA GLY A 154 -19.54 11.22 -14.46
C GLY A 154 -19.00 10.06 -15.31
N LYS A 155 -17.97 10.28 -16.12
CA LYS A 155 -17.35 9.26 -16.96
C LYS A 155 -15.90 9.05 -16.61
N LEU A 156 -15.46 7.79 -16.66
CA LEU A 156 -14.05 7.45 -16.47
C LEU A 156 -13.24 7.90 -17.69
N ILE A 157 -12.24 8.75 -17.49
CA ILE A 157 -11.33 9.20 -18.55
C ILE A 157 -9.93 8.61 -18.43
N GLY A 158 -9.64 7.93 -17.31
CA GLY A 158 -8.34 7.32 -17.02
C GLY A 158 -8.18 7.06 -15.54
N ALA A 159 -6.94 6.90 -15.09
CA ALA A 159 -6.61 6.77 -13.68
C ALA A 159 -5.21 7.29 -13.39
N ILE A 160 -4.97 7.63 -12.10
CA ILE A 160 -3.67 8.02 -11.58
C ILE A 160 -3.24 7.05 -10.48
N GLY A 161 -1.94 6.72 -10.43
CA GLY A 161 -1.36 5.85 -9.41
C GLY A 161 -0.06 6.41 -8.87
N CYS A 162 0.06 6.43 -7.55
CA CYS A 162 1.25 6.89 -6.83
C CYS A 162 1.87 5.78 -5.99
N SER A 163 3.19 5.79 -5.90
CA SER A 163 3.94 4.87 -5.05
C SER A 163 5.27 5.48 -4.62
N GLY A 164 5.63 5.31 -3.36
CA GLY A 164 6.90 5.78 -2.81
C GLY A 164 6.89 5.92 -1.29
N GLY A 165 5.71 5.96 -0.69
CA GLY A 165 5.49 6.02 0.75
C GLY A 165 4.74 4.80 1.28
N THR A 166 4.03 4.99 2.38
CA THR A 166 3.01 4.05 2.83
C THR A 166 1.79 4.12 1.91
N GLY A 167 0.94 3.10 1.89
CA GLY A 167 -0.28 3.13 1.09
C GLY A 167 -1.16 4.36 1.35
N ASP A 168 -1.23 4.81 2.60
CA ASP A 168 -2.01 6.00 2.95
C ASP A 168 -1.36 7.30 2.44
N GLN A 169 -0.03 7.40 2.49
CA GLN A 169 0.70 8.55 1.91
C GLN A 169 0.54 8.57 0.39
N ASP A 170 0.67 7.41 -0.25
CA ASP A 170 0.47 7.25 -1.69
C ASP A 170 -0.95 7.70 -2.09
N ALA A 171 -1.98 7.26 -1.33
CA ALA A 171 -3.37 7.62 -1.59
C ALA A 171 -3.63 9.11 -1.37
N ALA A 172 -3.12 9.69 -0.30
CA ALA A 172 -3.30 11.11 0.02
C ALA A 172 -2.70 12.02 -1.05
N ALA A 173 -1.46 11.75 -1.46
CA ALA A 173 -0.79 12.54 -2.50
C ALA A 173 -1.48 12.39 -3.86
N CYS A 174 -1.79 11.15 -4.25
CA CYS A 174 -2.43 10.87 -5.54
C CYS A 174 -3.81 11.51 -5.65
N LYS A 175 -4.54 11.58 -4.53
CA LYS A 175 -5.86 12.22 -4.48
C LYS A 175 -5.81 13.69 -4.87
N VAL A 176 -4.74 14.42 -4.52
CA VAL A 176 -4.57 15.83 -4.90
C VAL A 176 -4.60 16.01 -6.43
N GLY A 177 -3.96 15.10 -7.16
CA GLY A 177 -4.03 15.09 -8.62
C GLY A 177 -5.43 14.69 -9.12
N ALA A 178 -6.00 13.61 -8.56
CA ALA A 178 -7.31 13.11 -8.99
C ALA A 178 -8.44 14.15 -8.79
N ASP A 179 -8.40 14.94 -7.71
CA ASP A 179 -9.41 15.97 -7.40
C ASP A 179 -9.41 17.17 -8.38
N LEU A 180 -8.42 17.30 -9.24
CA LEU A 180 -8.40 18.31 -10.31
C LEU A 180 -9.30 17.94 -11.50
N VAL A 181 -9.71 16.70 -11.60
CA VAL A 181 -10.68 16.22 -12.59
C VAL A 181 -12.08 16.30 -11.97
N LYS A 182 -13.04 16.90 -12.69
CA LYS A 182 -14.40 17.14 -12.21
C LYS A 182 -15.46 16.69 -13.22
#